data_926067687714f4651a636c4ed653e520
#
_entry.id   926067687714f4651a636c4ed653e520
#
_cell.length_a   1.000
_cell.length_b   1.000
_cell.length_c   1.000
_cell.angle_alpha   90.00
_cell.angle_beta   90.00
_cell.angle_gamma   90.00
#
_symmetry.space_group_name_H-M   'P 1'
#
loop_
_entity.id
_entity.type
_entity.pdbx_description
1 polymer ?
#
loop_
_entity_poly.entity_id
_entity_poly.type
_entity_poly.pdbx_seq_one_letter_code
_entity_poly.pdbx_strand_id
1 'polypeptide(L)'
;MARDGELDCVSTEWKLLGANHRVCVSAFTDPDIPGVACYISQAKTGGIAGSFGLAEDPSNFAISCSQVGPIDIPANLPKQANVFRESTSVFFKATRVIRMWDKDRNTLVYLAISKRIIEGSPYNAVSTVPVLP
;
A
#
# COMPACT_ATOMS: atom_id res chain seq x y z
N MET A 1 9.05 -1.75 17.36
CA MET A 1 8.93 -1.00 16.12
C MET A 1 8.33 -1.88 15.03
N ALA A 2 7.29 -1.41 14.39
CA ALA A 2 6.61 -2.21 13.37
C ALA A 2 7.46 -2.30 12.11
N ARG A 3 7.43 -3.45 11.48
CA ARG A 3 8.12 -3.65 10.21
C ARG A 3 7.18 -3.42 9.04
N ASP A 4 7.69 -2.77 8.02
CA ASP A 4 7.00 -2.69 6.75
C ASP A 4 7.10 -4.04 6.04
N GLY A 5 6.03 -4.41 5.36
CA GLY A 5 6.02 -5.62 4.57
C GLY A 5 4.73 -6.42 4.73
N GLU A 6 4.75 -7.62 4.20
CA GLU A 6 3.59 -8.49 4.22
C GLU A 6 3.27 -8.93 5.65
N LEU A 7 2.00 -8.77 6.01
CA LEU A 7 1.50 -9.18 7.31
C LEU A 7 1.00 -10.62 7.27
N ASP A 8 0.10 -10.92 6.34
CA ASP A 8 -0.50 -12.25 6.22
C ASP A 8 -1.29 -12.36 4.92
N CYS A 9 -1.61 -13.57 4.55
CA CYS A 9 -2.40 -13.86 3.36
C CYS A 9 -3.51 -14.85 3.67
N VAL A 10 -4.59 -14.74 2.91
CA VAL A 10 -5.71 -15.65 2.99
C VAL A 10 -5.90 -16.29 1.62
N SER A 11 -5.95 -17.61 1.60
CA SER A 11 -6.22 -18.34 0.37
C SER A 11 -7.68 -18.17 -0.01
N THR A 12 -7.92 -17.78 -1.25
CA THR A 12 -9.29 -17.52 -1.71
C THR A 12 -9.86 -18.66 -2.53
N GLU A 13 -9.01 -19.62 -2.94
CA GLU A 13 -9.48 -20.83 -3.56
C GLU A 13 -8.51 -21.95 -3.23
N TRP A 14 -9.03 -23.17 -3.26
CA TRP A 14 -8.25 -24.35 -2.95
C TRP A 14 -8.07 -25.18 -4.21
N LYS A 15 -6.81 -25.45 -4.56
CA LYS A 15 -6.48 -26.30 -5.69
C LYS A 15 -5.37 -27.26 -5.29
N LEU A 16 -5.52 -28.51 -5.68
CA LEU A 16 -4.45 -29.49 -5.48
C LEU A 16 -3.27 -29.19 -6.38
N LEU A 17 -3.56 -28.81 -7.61
CA LEU A 17 -2.56 -28.50 -8.60
C LEU A 17 -2.91 -27.17 -9.22
N GLY A 18 -1.91 -26.41 -9.56
CA GLY A 18 -2.10 -25.15 -10.21
C GLY A 18 -1.78 -23.97 -9.31
N ALA A 19 -2.05 -22.77 -9.82
CA ALA A 19 -1.85 -21.55 -9.09
C ALA A 19 -2.94 -21.37 -8.05
N ASN A 20 -2.54 -21.03 -6.84
CA ASN A 20 -3.46 -20.69 -5.78
C ASN A 20 -3.57 -19.17 -5.69
N HIS A 21 -4.83 -18.71 -5.72
CA HIS A 21 -5.08 -17.30 -5.52
C HIS A 21 -5.22 -17.01 -4.05
N ARG A 22 -4.67 -15.88 -3.65
CA ARG A 22 -4.79 -15.42 -2.27
C ARG A 22 -4.85 -13.90 -2.23
N VAL A 23 -5.34 -13.41 -1.12
CA VAL A 23 -5.32 -11.97 -0.85
C VAL A 23 -4.37 -11.76 0.30
N CYS A 24 -3.42 -10.89 0.11
CA CYS A 24 -2.40 -10.60 1.09
C CYS A 24 -2.54 -9.16 1.58
N VAL A 25 -2.26 -8.96 2.85
CA VAL A 25 -2.24 -7.63 3.47
C VAL A 25 -0.82 -7.30 3.82
N SER A 26 -0.39 -6.15 3.40
CA SER A 26 0.92 -5.59 3.75
C SER A 26 0.74 -4.28 4.48
N ALA A 27 1.69 -3.95 5.32
CA ALA A 27 1.64 -2.74 6.13
C ALA A 27 2.90 -1.91 5.91
N PHE A 28 2.75 -0.61 5.97
CA PHE A 28 3.91 0.28 6.02
C PHE A 28 3.60 1.47 6.92
N THR A 29 4.66 2.04 7.46
CA THR A 29 4.60 3.28 8.23
C THR A 29 5.08 4.42 7.34
N ASP A 30 4.41 5.56 7.40
CA ASP A 30 4.88 6.73 6.67
C ASP A 30 6.30 7.07 7.14
N PRO A 31 7.28 7.07 6.25
CA PRO A 31 8.67 7.29 6.68
C PRO A 31 8.93 8.66 7.26
N ASP A 32 8.11 9.64 6.94
CA ASP A 32 8.28 11.01 7.42
C ASP A 32 7.33 11.35 8.57
N ILE A 33 6.30 10.53 8.77
CA ILE A 33 5.28 10.77 9.79
C ILE A 33 5.01 9.45 10.52
N PRO A 34 5.83 9.11 11.52
CA PRO A 34 5.74 7.77 12.16
C PRO A 34 4.42 7.48 12.86
N GLY A 35 3.62 8.49 13.14
CA GLY A 35 2.30 8.29 13.72
C GLY A 35 1.24 7.77 12.76
N VAL A 36 1.58 7.49 11.51
CA VAL A 36 0.64 7.00 10.51
C VAL A 36 1.08 5.64 10.00
N ALA A 37 0.17 4.69 10.04
CA ALA A 37 0.36 3.37 9.43
C ALA A 37 -0.69 3.14 8.37
N CYS A 38 -0.28 2.50 7.28
CA CYS A 38 -1.15 2.15 6.17
C CYS A 38 -1.12 0.66 5.93
N TYR A 39 -2.25 0.13 5.50
CA TYR A 39 -2.40 -1.27 5.14
C TYR A 39 -2.91 -1.34 3.70
N ILE A 40 -2.33 -2.24 2.92
CA ILE A 40 -2.74 -2.47 1.55
C ILE A 40 -3.10 -3.93 1.39
N SER A 41 -4.29 -4.19 0.85
CA SER A 41 -4.67 -5.53 0.45
C SER A 41 -4.48 -5.68 -1.04
N GLN A 42 -3.94 -6.81 -1.46
CA GLN A 42 -3.70 -7.11 -2.87
C GLN A 42 -3.95 -8.56 -3.15
N ALA A 43 -4.59 -8.82 -4.29
CA ALA A 43 -4.69 -10.18 -4.78
C ALA A 43 -3.35 -10.62 -5.34
N LYS A 44 -2.97 -11.84 -5.07
CA LYS A 44 -1.74 -12.44 -5.59
C LYS A 44 -2.06 -13.83 -6.09
N THR A 45 -1.40 -14.20 -7.17
CA THR A 45 -1.54 -15.53 -7.75
C THR A 45 -0.24 -16.30 -7.54
N GLY A 46 -0.33 -17.42 -6.84
CA GLY A 46 0.80 -18.30 -6.67
C GLY A 46 1.03 -19.09 -7.94
N GLY A 47 2.23 -18.98 -8.49
CA GLY A 47 2.57 -19.73 -9.66
C GLY A 47 3.09 -21.10 -9.30
N ILE A 48 3.02 -22.01 -10.23
CA ILE A 48 3.70 -23.27 -10.14
C ILE A 48 4.76 -23.34 -11.20
N ALA A 49 5.49 -24.40 -11.17
CA ALA A 49 6.36 -24.76 -12.29
C ALA A 49 7.22 -23.61 -12.75
N GLY A 50 8.16 -23.24 -11.96
CA GLY A 50 9.12 -22.22 -12.33
C GLY A 50 8.70 -20.80 -12.00
N SER A 51 7.55 -20.61 -11.47
CA SER A 51 7.20 -19.29 -10.97
C SER A 51 7.97 -19.00 -9.70
N PHE A 52 8.45 -17.78 -9.61
CA PHE A 52 9.27 -17.36 -8.50
C PHE A 52 8.46 -16.41 -7.64
N GLY A 53 7.71 -16.96 -6.70
CA GLY A 53 6.90 -16.18 -5.83
C GLY A 53 5.54 -15.87 -6.42
N LEU A 54 4.88 -14.90 -5.83
CA LEU A 54 3.53 -14.52 -6.17
C LEU A 54 3.54 -13.34 -7.12
N ALA A 55 2.65 -13.39 -8.10
CA ALA A 55 2.42 -12.25 -8.98
C ALA A 55 1.36 -11.35 -8.37
N GLU A 56 1.63 -10.07 -8.31
CA GLU A 56 0.68 -9.09 -7.85
C GLU A 56 -0.33 -8.76 -8.94
N ASP A 57 -1.57 -8.55 -8.54
CA ASP A 57 -2.58 -8.03 -9.43
C ASP A 57 -2.55 -6.50 -9.36
N PRO A 58 -2.01 -5.81 -10.37
CA PRO A 58 -1.87 -4.36 -10.31
C PRO A 58 -3.18 -3.61 -10.45
N SER A 59 -4.25 -4.30 -10.79
CA SER A 59 -5.54 -3.66 -11.03
C SER A 59 -6.52 -3.84 -9.89
N ASN A 60 -6.08 -4.41 -8.76
CA ASN A 60 -7.03 -4.75 -7.70
C ASN A 60 -6.35 -4.70 -6.33
N PHE A 61 -6.47 -3.57 -5.69
CA PHE A 61 -5.94 -3.38 -4.34
C PHE A 61 -6.79 -2.37 -3.60
N ALA A 62 -6.60 -2.31 -2.29
CA ALA A 62 -7.24 -1.30 -1.45
C ALA A 62 -6.22 -0.80 -0.43
N ILE A 63 -6.41 0.41 0.03
CA ILE A 63 -5.53 1.03 1.02
C ILE A 63 -6.36 1.57 2.17
N SER A 64 -5.83 1.44 3.38
CA SER A 64 -6.42 2.01 4.58
C SER A 64 -5.30 2.53 5.46
N CYS A 65 -5.36 3.80 5.79
CA CYS A 65 -4.37 4.44 6.64
C CYS A 65 -5.05 4.98 7.89
N SER A 66 -4.32 5.01 9.00
CA SER A 66 -4.86 5.54 10.25
C SER A 66 -3.77 6.09 11.13
N GLN A 67 -4.18 6.92 12.07
CA GLN A 67 -3.29 7.44 13.08
C GLN A 67 -3.07 6.35 14.14
N VAL A 68 -1.81 5.99 14.36
CA VAL A 68 -1.45 4.96 15.33
C VAL A 68 -0.56 5.52 16.44
N GLY A 69 -0.27 6.78 16.40
CA GLY A 69 0.54 7.46 17.39
C GLY A 69 0.47 8.96 17.20
N PRO A 70 1.22 9.73 17.99
CA PRO A 70 1.24 11.18 17.84
C PRO A 70 1.70 11.57 16.42
N ILE A 71 1.06 12.57 15.87
CA ILE A 71 1.42 13.10 14.56
C ILE A 71 1.94 14.51 14.73
N ASP A 72 3.21 14.70 14.32
CA ASP A 72 3.81 16.01 14.19
C ASP A 72 4.02 16.29 12.73
N ILE A 73 3.36 17.32 12.22
CA ILE A 73 3.50 17.70 10.82
C ILE A 73 4.73 18.60 10.71
N PRO A 74 5.76 18.17 9.97
CA PRO A 74 6.92 19.04 9.75
C PRO A 74 6.51 20.34 9.07
N ALA A 75 7.12 21.44 9.47
CA ALA A 75 6.80 22.75 8.91
C ALA A 75 7.03 22.81 7.40
N ASN A 76 7.99 22.01 6.92
CA ASN A 76 8.36 21.98 5.52
C ASN A 76 7.84 20.73 4.79
N LEU A 77 6.76 20.14 5.28
CA LEU A 77 6.23 18.96 4.64
C LEU A 77 5.83 19.27 3.21
N PRO A 78 6.34 18.51 2.23
CA PRO A 78 5.96 18.74 0.84
C PRO A 78 4.48 18.53 0.64
N LYS A 79 3.90 19.29 -0.27
CA LYS A 79 2.49 19.11 -0.61
C LYS A 79 2.22 17.72 -1.18
N GLN A 80 3.21 17.13 -1.80
CA GLN A 80 3.10 15.82 -2.43
C GLN A 80 4.45 15.11 -2.34
N ALA A 81 4.44 13.86 -1.94
CA ALA A 81 5.66 13.07 -1.87
C ALA A 81 5.35 11.58 -2.01
N ASN A 82 6.26 10.87 -2.65
CA ASN A 82 6.19 9.44 -2.72
C ASN A 82 6.66 8.87 -1.38
N VAL A 83 5.83 8.04 -0.76
CA VAL A 83 6.13 7.53 0.58
C VAL A 83 6.57 6.08 0.59
N PHE A 84 6.64 5.44 -0.56
CA PHE A 84 7.26 4.13 -0.63
C PHE A 84 8.75 4.28 -0.82
N ARG A 85 9.49 3.55 0.00
CA ARG A 85 10.92 3.45 -0.17
C ARG A 85 11.23 2.18 -0.96
N GLU A 86 12.32 2.21 -1.66
CA GLU A 86 12.73 1.08 -2.49
C GLU A 86 12.93 -0.19 -1.68
N SER A 87 13.37 -0.06 -0.44
CA SER A 87 13.55 -1.19 0.45
C SER A 87 12.26 -1.92 0.80
N THR A 88 11.12 -1.24 0.71
CA THR A 88 9.82 -1.84 0.97
C THR A 88 9.12 -2.27 -0.30
N SER A 89 9.68 -1.95 -1.46
CA SER A 89 9.02 -2.13 -2.73
C SER A 89 8.86 -3.58 -3.17
N VAL A 90 9.52 -4.51 -2.48
CA VAL A 90 9.40 -5.93 -2.80
C VAL A 90 7.94 -6.38 -2.80
N PHE A 91 7.15 -5.83 -1.89
CA PHE A 91 5.74 -6.18 -1.77
C PHE A 91 4.82 -5.28 -2.60
N PHE A 92 5.36 -4.20 -3.13
CA PHE A 92 4.55 -3.16 -3.79
C PHE A 92 5.11 -2.83 -5.17
N LYS A 93 5.61 -3.84 -5.87
CA LYS A 93 6.26 -3.64 -7.17
C LYS A 93 5.34 -2.99 -8.19
N ALA A 94 4.06 -3.29 -8.11
CA ALA A 94 3.09 -2.80 -9.08
C ALA A 94 2.30 -1.59 -8.57
N THR A 95 2.62 -1.11 -7.38
CA THR A 95 1.84 -0.05 -6.74
C THR A 95 2.77 0.98 -6.12
N ARG A 96 2.41 2.23 -6.22
CA ARG A 96 3.09 3.30 -5.49
C ARG A 96 2.08 4.07 -4.68
N VAL A 97 2.53 4.69 -3.60
CA VAL A 97 1.69 5.52 -2.76
C VAL A 97 2.28 6.92 -2.67
N ILE A 98 1.43 7.88 -2.91
CA ILE A 98 1.77 9.29 -2.84
C ILE A 98 1.02 9.91 -1.68
N ARG A 99 1.75 10.56 -0.78
CA ARG A 99 1.13 11.32 0.30
C ARG A 99 0.93 12.75 -0.16
N MET A 100 -0.27 13.27 0.08
CA MET A 100 -0.58 14.66 -0.14
C MET A 100 -0.96 15.31 1.18
N TRP A 101 -0.62 16.56 1.34
CA TRP A 101 -0.96 17.30 2.55
C TRP A 101 -2.06 18.31 2.23
N ASP A 102 -3.25 18.05 2.76
CA ASP A 102 -4.37 18.99 2.69
C ASP A 102 -4.31 19.88 3.93
N LYS A 103 -3.63 20.98 3.80
CA LYS A 103 -3.40 21.91 4.91
C LYS A 103 -4.70 22.55 5.40
N ASP A 104 -5.60 22.84 4.48
CA ASP A 104 -6.84 23.51 4.82
C ASP A 104 -7.74 22.65 5.73
N ARG A 105 -7.68 21.35 5.55
CA ARG A 105 -8.47 20.41 6.33
C ARG A 105 -7.65 19.64 7.35
N ASN A 106 -6.38 19.97 7.47
CA ASN A 106 -5.48 19.33 8.41
C ASN A 106 -5.52 17.82 8.27
N THR A 107 -5.44 17.35 7.03
CA THR A 107 -5.64 15.94 6.69
C THR A 107 -4.53 15.45 5.76
N LEU A 108 -3.96 14.30 6.11
CA LEU A 108 -3.03 13.61 5.25
C LEU A 108 -3.81 12.72 4.29
N VAL A 109 -3.43 12.73 3.03
CA VAL A 109 -4.11 11.97 1.98
C VAL A 109 -3.11 11.02 1.36
N TYR A 110 -3.46 9.74 1.33
CA TYR A 110 -2.59 8.70 0.76
C TYR A 110 -3.27 8.13 -0.47
N LEU A 111 -2.64 8.34 -1.61
CA LEU A 111 -3.16 7.89 -2.89
C LEU A 111 -2.31 6.74 -3.40
N ALA A 112 -2.92 5.57 -3.49
CA ALA A 112 -2.27 4.40 -4.05
C ALA A 112 -2.61 4.30 -5.53
N ILE A 113 -1.60 4.10 -6.37
CA ILE A 113 -1.78 4.08 -7.83
C ILE A 113 -1.04 2.87 -8.39
N SER A 114 -1.68 2.16 -9.29
CA SER A 114 -1.03 1.09 -10.04
C SER A 114 0.06 1.68 -10.93
N LYS A 115 1.24 1.07 -10.92
CA LYS A 115 2.33 1.45 -11.82
C LYS A 115 2.11 0.95 -13.23
N ARG A 116 1.23 -0.04 -13.41
CA ARG A 116 0.96 -0.63 -14.70
C ARG A 116 -0.32 -0.06 -15.27
N ILE A 117 -0.25 0.34 -16.52
CA ILE A 117 -1.41 0.73 -17.29
C ILE A 117 -1.58 -0.35 -18.33
N ILE A 118 -2.61 -1.17 -18.16
CA ILE A 118 -2.87 -2.24 -19.12
C ILE A 118 -3.76 -1.70 -20.23
N GLU A 119 -4.87 -1.13 -19.83
CA GLU A 119 -5.76 -0.42 -20.74
C GLU A 119 -6.44 0.68 -19.95
N GLY A 120 -6.50 1.86 -20.52
CA GLY A 120 -7.16 3.00 -19.90
C GLY A 120 -6.37 3.57 -18.72
N SER A 121 -7.08 4.06 -17.75
CA SER A 121 -6.48 4.71 -16.58
C SER A 121 -5.97 3.70 -15.57
N PRO A 122 -4.90 4.01 -14.83
CA PRO A 122 -4.43 3.12 -13.79
C PRO A 122 -5.46 3.00 -12.66
N TYR A 123 -5.51 1.82 -12.05
CA TYR A 123 -6.30 1.62 -10.85
C TYR A 123 -5.75 2.48 -9.73
N ASN A 124 -6.64 3.06 -8.95
CA ASN A 124 -6.23 3.91 -7.84
C ASN A 124 -7.21 3.81 -6.68
N ALA A 125 -6.71 4.14 -5.49
CA ALA A 125 -7.52 4.16 -4.28
C ALA A 125 -6.95 5.23 -3.35
N VAL A 126 -7.80 5.82 -2.55
CA VAL A 126 -7.39 6.90 -1.64
C VAL A 126 -7.81 6.57 -0.21
N SER A 127 -6.95 6.94 0.73
CA SER A 127 -7.24 6.88 2.16
C SER A 127 -6.81 8.21 2.79
N THR A 128 -7.55 8.65 3.79
CA THR A 128 -7.27 9.93 4.45
C THR A 128 -7.07 9.72 5.94
N VAL A 129 -6.18 10.53 6.52
CA VAL A 129 -5.91 10.51 7.95
C VAL A 129 -6.03 11.95 8.46
N PRO A 130 -7.16 12.30 9.08
CA PRO A 130 -7.25 13.61 9.70
C PRO A 130 -6.32 13.68 10.89
N VAL A 131 -5.64 14.81 11.01
CA VAL A 131 -4.73 15.04 12.13
C VAL A 131 -5.52 15.75 13.22
N LEU A 132 -5.84 15.00 14.25
CA LEU A 132 -6.64 15.53 15.35
C LEU A 132 -5.74 16.06 16.45
N PRO A 133 -6.20 17.08 17.20
CA PRO A 133 -5.42 17.60 18.31
C PRO A 133 -5.23 16.60 19.43
#